data_a46624f90d2eb1631fa3b6323acf8e4a
#
_entry.id   a46624f90d2eb1631fa3b6323acf8e4a
#
_cell.length_a   1.000
_cell.length_b   1.000
_cell.length_c   1.000
_cell.angle_alpha   90.00
_cell.angle_beta   90.00
_cell.angle_gamma   90.00
#
_symmetry.space_group_name_H-M   'P 1'
#
loop_
_entity.id
_entity.type
_entity.pdbx_description
1 polymer ?
#
loop_
_entity_poly.entity_id
_entity_poly.type
_entity_poly.pdbx_seq_one_letter_code
_entity_poly.pdbx_strand_id
1 'polypeptide(L)'
;MLESVVKAEPRNAVAWNYIGFSHRKLEQYDKALAAYNKALAINPKHRGAREYLGELYLMTGEVAKAESQLRKLDSICTFGCEEYDELKAAIAKHKQG
;
A
#
# COMPACT_ATOMS: atom_id res chain seq x y z
N MET A 1 -15.11 -3.31 12.81
CA MET A 1 -15.73 -2.34 11.92
C MET A 1 -15.34 -2.53 10.46
N LEU A 2 -14.04 -2.46 10.12
CA LEU A 2 -13.61 -2.66 8.73
C LEU A 2 -13.90 -4.08 8.23
N GLU A 3 -13.73 -5.07 9.10
CA GLU A 3 -14.05 -6.46 8.77
C GLU A 3 -15.52 -6.63 8.45
N SER A 4 -16.40 -5.88 9.14
CA SER A 4 -17.83 -5.91 8.85
C SER A 4 -18.14 -5.32 7.50
N VAL A 5 -17.43 -4.26 7.10
CA VAL A 5 -17.59 -3.63 5.78
C VAL A 5 -17.20 -4.60 4.67
N VAL A 6 -16.05 -5.27 4.77
CA VAL A 6 -15.62 -6.19 3.73
C VAL A 6 -16.46 -7.46 3.70
N LYS A 7 -17.10 -7.82 4.82
CA LYS A 7 -18.03 -8.94 4.86
C LYS A 7 -19.30 -8.61 4.07
N ALA A 8 -19.79 -7.38 4.20
CA ALA A 8 -20.96 -6.90 3.47
C ALA A 8 -20.62 -6.50 2.03
N GLU A 9 -19.44 -5.92 1.83
CA GLU A 9 -18.96 -5.42 0.54
C GLU A 9 -17.55 -5.94 0.28
N PRO A 10 -17.40 -7.23 -0.08
CA PRO A 10 -16.07 -7.84 -0.20
C PRO A 10 -15.18 -7.23 -1.29
N ARG A 11 -15.76 -6.43 -2.20
CA ARG A 11 -15.01 -5.74 -3.25
C ARG A 11 -14.77 -4.27 -2.92
N ASN A 12 -14.73 -3.91 -1.65
CA ASN A 12 -14.45 -2.54 -1.22
C ASN A 12 -12.93 -2.37 -1.01
N ALA A 13 -12.25 -1.85 -2.02
CA ALA A 13 -10.79 -1.67 -1.98
C ALA A 13 -10.36 -0.73 -0.85
N VAL A 14 -11.14 0.32 -0.59
CA VAL A 14 -10.82 1.28 0.48
C VAL A 14 -10.80 0.58 1.84
N ALA A 15 -11.78 -0.26 2.11
CA ALA A 15 -11.85 -0.99 3.37
C ALA A 15 -10.66 -1.95 3.51
N TRP A 16 -10.31 -2.68 2.45
CA TRP A 16 -9.16 -3.58 2.50
C TRP A 16 -7.85 -2.82 2.72
N ASN A 17 -7.73 -1.62 2.15
CA ASN A 17 -6.55 -0.79 2.38
C ASN A 17 -6.42 -0.40 3.86
N TYR A 18 -7.53 -0.02 4.50
CA TYR A 18 -7.51 0.31 5.93
C TYR A 18 -7.25 -0.90 6.82
N ILE A 19 -7.75 -2.07 6.43
CA ILE A 19 -7.46 -3.32 7.13
C ILE A 19 -5.94 -3.59 7.08
N GLY A 20 -5.34 -3.42 5.91
CA GLY A 20 -3.90 -3.56 5.75
C GLY A 20 -3.13 -2.59 6.64
N PHE A 21 -3.53 -1.33 6.65
CA PHE A 21 -2.91 -0.31 7.49
C PHE A 21 -3.00 -0.69 8.98
N SER A 22 -4.16 -1.17 9.41
CA SER A 22 -4.37 -1.58 10.81
C SER A 22 -3.45 -2.75 11.19
N HIS A 23 -3.33 -3.76 10.33
CA HIS A 23 -2.43 -4.88 10.58
C HIS A 23 -0.96 -4.43 10.62
N ARG A 24 -0.58 -3.50 9.74
CA ARG A 24 0.77 -2.95 9.74
C ARG A 24 1.09 -2.26 11.07
N LYS A 25 0.15 -1.48 11.59
CA LYS A 25 0.33 -0.80 12.88
C LYS A 25 0.51 -1.79 14.02
N LEU A 26 -0.11 -2.96 13.91
CA LEU A 26 0.03 -4.04 14.90
C LEU A 26 1.24 -4.95 14.59
N GLU A 27 2.06 -4.56 13.62
CA GLU A 27 3.24 -5.32 13.19
C GLU A 27 2.90 -6.72 12.66
N GLN A 28 1.67 -6.89 12.19
CA GLN A 28 1.21 -8.12 11.56
C GLN A 28 1.40 -8.00 10.05
N TYR A 29 2.67 -8.03 9.63
CA TYR A 29 3.04 -7.68 8.26
C TYR A 29 2.49 -8.63 7.21
N ASP A 30 2.42 -9.93 7.50
CA ASP A 30 1.84 -10.90 6.56
C ASP A 30 0.38 -10.64 6.29
N LYS A 31 -0.37 -10.28 7.34
CA LYS A 31 -1.79 -9.94 7.21
C LYS A 31 -1.98 -8.62 6.49
N ALA A 32 -1.10 -7.66 6.74
CA ALA A 32 -1.12 -6.38 6.04
C ALA A 32 -0.88 -6.59 4.55
N LEU A 33 0.12 -7.39 4.19
CA LEU A 33 0.42 -7.70 2.80
C LEU A 33 -0.78 -8.33 2.09
N ALA A 34 -1.41 -9.29 2.72
CA ALA A 34 -2.59 -9.96 2.15
C ALA A 34 -3.73 -8.96 1.90
N ALA A 35 -3.98 -8.05 2.86
CA ALA A 35 -5.05 -7.06 2.73
C ALA A 35 -4.76 -6.05 1.63
N TYR A 36 -3.52 -5.54 1.53
CA TYR A 36 -3.16 -4.61 0.45
C TYR A 36 -3.26 -5.28 -0.91
N ASN A 37 -2.83 -6.53 -1.03
CA ASN A 37 -2.95 -7.26 -2.28
C ASN A 37 -4.42 -7.47 -2.66
N LYS A 38 -5.29 -7.69 -1.67
CA LYS A 38 -6.73 -7.79 -1.90
C LYS A 38 -7.28 -6.48 -2.43
N ALA A 39 -6.88 -5.35 -1.82
CA ALA A 39 -7.31 -4.03 -2.29
C ALA A 39 -6.89 -3.80 -3.74
N LEU A 40 -5.66 -4.17 -4.09
CA LEU A 40 -5.13 -3.98 -5.44
C LEU A 40 -5.70 -4.95 -6.46
N ALA A 41 -6.14 -6.13 -6.02
CA ALA A 41 -6.86 -7.05 -6.89
C ALA A 41 -8.22 -6.47 -7.30
N ILE A 42 -8.86 -5.74 -6.37
CA ILE A 42 -10.14 -5.09 -6.63
C ILE A 42 -9.94 -3.81 -7.46
N ASN A 43 -8.95 -2.99 -7.09
CA ASN A 43 -8.66 -1.75 -7.80
C ASN A 43 -7.14 -1.58 -7.97
N PRO A 44 -6.57 -2.05 -9.10
CA PRO A 44 -5.12 -1.95 -9.33
C PRO A 44 -4.58 -0.52 -9.34
N LYS A 45 -5.46 0.47 -9.53
CA LYS A 45 -5.08 1.88 -9.58
C LYS A 45 -5.34 2.60 -8.27
N HIS A 46 -5.59 1.86 -7.19
CA HIS A 46 -5.79 2.45 -5.87
C HIS A 46 -4.48 3.02 -5.35
N ARG A 47 -4.33 4.34 -5.40
CA ARG A 47 -3.07 5.02 -5.08
C ARG A 47 -2.64 4.80 -3.63
N GLY A 48 -3.58 4.91 -2.69
CA GLY A 48 -3.28 4.69 -1.27
C GLY A 48 -2.74 3.29 -0.99
N ALA A 49 -3.34 2.27 -1.60
CA ALA A 49 -2.88 0.89 -1.41
C ALA A 49 -1.48 0.67 -2.01
N ARG A 50 -1.18 1.30 -3.16
CA ARG A 50 0.16 1.23 -3.75
C ARG A 50 1.20 1.88 -2.86
N GLU A 51 0.88 3.04 -2.30
CA GLU A 51 1.79 3.74 -1.39
C GLU A 51 2.03 2.92 -0.13
N TYR A 52 0.96 2.45 0.51
CA TYR A 52 1.08 1.70 1.77
C TYR A 52 1.78 0.36 1.56
N LEU A 53 1.50 -0.30 0.45
CA LEU A 53 2.21 -1.54 0.13
C LEU A 53 3.71 -1.28 -0.06
N GLY A 54 4.06 -0.20 -0.75
CA GLY A 54 5.46 0.21 -0.91
C GLY A 54 6.13 0.44 0.42
N GLU A 55 5.46 1.15 1.33
CA GLU A 55 5.99 1.39 2.67
C GLU A 55 6.15 0.10 3.46
N LEU A 56 5.20 -0.83 3.32
CA LEU A 56 5.30 -2.14 3.97
C LEU A 56 6.54 -2.90 3.47
N TYR A 57 6.80 -2.87 2.17
CA TYR A 57 8.00 -3.52 1.63
C TYR A 57 9.28 -2.92 2.20
N LEU A 58 9.31 -1.60 2.44
CA LEU A 58 10.46 -0.99 3.11
C LEU A 58 10.64 -1.53 4.53
N MET A 59 9.53 -1.70 5.25
CA MET A 59 9.57 -2.24 6.62
C MET A 59 10.11 -3.67 6.66
N THR A 60 9.87 -4.45 5.62
CA THR A 60 10.34 -5.83 5.53
C THR A 60 11.66 -5.96 4.77
N GLY A 61 12.30 -4.83 4.43
CA GLY A 61 13.61 -4.83 3.77
C GLY A 61 13.60 -5.12 2.29
N GLU A 62 12.44 -5.07 1.64
CA GLU A 62 12.31 -5.39 0.22
C GLU A 62 12.24 -4.11 -0.61
N VAL A 63 13.37 -3.39 -0.67
CA VAL A 63 13.46 -2.07 -1.32
C VAL A 63 13.09 -2.14 -2.81
N ALA A 64 13.55 -3.17 -3.52
CA ALA A 64 13.25 -3.30 -4.95
C ALA A 64 11.74 -3.40 -5.21
N LYS A 65 11.01 -4.10 -4.33
CA LYS A 65 9.56 -4.21 -4.44
C LYS A 65 8.88 -2.89 -4.13
N ALA A 66 9.42 -2.11 -3.19
CA ALA A 66 8.92 -0.77 -2.91
C ALA A 66 9.10 0.15 -4.12
N GLU A 67 10.26 0.07 -4.76
CA GLU A 67 10.53 0.85 -5.98
C GLU A 67 9.60 0.45 -7.12
N SER A 68 9.22 -0.82 -7.20
CA SER A 68 8.23 -1.28 -8.18
C SER A 68 6.88 -0.60 -7.96
N GLN A 69 6.45 -0.45 -6.70
CA GLN A 69 5.20 0.25 -6.39
C GLN A 69 5.30 1.74 -6.77
N LEU A 70 6.46 2.34 -6.57
CA LEU A 70 6.67 3.73 -6.95
C LEU A 70 6.51 3.92 -8.47
N ARG A 71 7.07 3.01 -9.28
CA ARG A 71 6.92 3.05 -10.74
C ARG A 71 5.46 2.91 -11.16
N LYS A 72 4.70 2.06 -10.45
CA LYS A 72 3.27 1.90 -10.73
C LYS A 72 2.50 3.16 -10.40
N LEU A 73 2.86 3.83 -9.30
CA LEU A 73 2.25 5.12 -8.95
C LEU A 73 2.57 6.19 -9.99
N ASP A 74 3.80 6.21 -10.50
CA ASP A 74 4.18 7.16 -11.55
C ASP A 74 3.30 6.97 -12.80
N SER A 75 3.02 5.73 -13.15
CA SER A 75 2.16 5.41 -14.28
C SER A 75 0.70 5.79 -14.03
N ILE A 76 0.21 5.60 -12.79
CA ILE A 76 -1.18 5.92 -12.43
C ILE A 76 -1.37 7.44 -12.34
N CYS A 77 -0.38 8.14 -11.78
CA CYS A 77 -0.46 9.58 -11.51
C CYS A 77 0.28 10.38 -12.58
N THR A 78 -0.37 10.56 -13.73
CA THR A 78 0.23 11.19 -14.92
C THR A 78 0.87 12.55 -14.63
N PHE A 79 0.26 13.34 -13.75
CA PHE A 79 0.75 14.68 -13.40
C PHE A 79 1.28 14.75 -11.97
N GLY A 80 1.62 13.58 -11.39
CA GLY A 80 2.07 13.50 -10.02
C GLY A 80 0.91 13.34 -9.04
N CYS A 81 1.22 12.90 -7.83
CA CYS A 81 0.24 12.77 -6.76
C CYS A 81 0.97 12.68 -5.43
N GLU A 82 0.24 12.98 -4.36
CA GLU A 82 0.78 12.95 -3.00
C GLU A 82 1.34 11.58 -2.64
N GLU A 83 0.63 10.50 -3.04
CA GLU A 83 1.06 9.14 -2.77
C GLU A 83 2.41 8.81 -3.38
N TYR A 84 2.65 9.27 -4.62
CA TYR A 84 3.95 9.11 -5.27
C TYR A 84 5.04 9.84 -4.49
N ASP A 85 4.78 11.10 -4.14
CA ASP A 85 5.76 11.93 -3.44
C ASP A 85 6.11 11.35 -2.08
N GLU A 86 5.12 10.87 -1.35
CA GLU A 86 5.32 10.28 -0.02
C GLU A 86 6.13 9.00 -0.09
N LEU A 87 5.81 8.10 -1.04
CA LEU A 87 6.55 6.86 -1.17
C LEU A 87 7.98 7.12 -1.65
N LYS A 88 8.16 8.05 -2.58
CA LYS A 88 9.50 8.44 -3.04
C LYS A 88 10.36 8.94 -1.89
N ALA A 89 9.78 9.79 -1.03
CA ALA A 89 10.48 10.29 0.15
C ALA A 89 10.81 9.18 1.13
N ALA A 90 9.87 8.26 1.35
CA ALA A 90 10.09 7.13 2.26
C ALA A 90 11.23 6.23 1.77
N ILE A 91 11.29 5.95 0.47
CA ILE A 91 12.36 5.15 -0.12
C ILE A 91 13.71 5.86 0.06
N ALA A 92 13.77 7.16 -0.22
CA ALA A 92 15.00 7.93 -0.08
C ALA A 92 15.49 7.92 1.37
N LYS A 93 14.58 8.11 2.32
CA LYS A 93 14.91 8.08 3.74
C LYS A 93 15.42 6.71 4.17
N HIS A 94 14.80 5.65 3.68
CA HIS A 94 15.20 4.28 3.99
C HIS A 94 16.63 4.01 3.50
N LYS A 95 16.98 4.48 2.31
CA LYS A 95 18.32 4.29 1.74
C LYS A 95 19.40 5.06 2.47
N GLN A 96 19.04 6.15 3.14
CA GLN A 96 19.99 6.95 3.91
C GLN A 96 20.35 6.31 5.25
N GLY A 97 19.51 5.47 5.74
CA GLY A 97 19.72 5.01 7.05
C GLY A 97 19.35 3.75 7.53
#